data_2b1fc56d482056dfc22f683df325295e
#
_entry.id   2b1fc56d482056dfc22f683df325295e
#
_cell.length_a   1.000
_cell.length_b   1.000
_cell.length_c   1.000
_cell.angle_alpha   90.00
_cell.angle_beta   90.00
_cell.angle_gamma   90.00
#
_symmetry.space_group_name_H-M   'P 1'
#
loop_
_entity.id
_entity.type
_entity.pdbx_description
1 polymer ?
#
loop_
_entity_poly.entity_id
_entity_poly.type
_entity_poly.pdbx_seq_one_letter_code
_entity_poly.pdbx_strand_id
1 'polypeptide(L)'
;MKGRALVTGASSGIGLELAKLFAAGGYDLVLVARRRDELAVLGADLTERHRVACEAIAMDLAASGAAATLAQQLNRGSAGVDVLVNNAGFGALGEVATMDVETVRRMIQLNVGALTELTRLVLPGMLARGHGRIMNVASTAGFVPGPFMAVYYATKAYVISFSEALAEELRGSGVTVTVLCPGPTRTEFQSVAKMGSARLMKLPGVMDAAPVARAGYAGLMAGKRMVVPGFMNRMLPFVIRFSPRGLVVRVSRIFQQSVRG
;
A
#
# COMPACT_ATOMS: atom_id res chain seq x y z
N MET A 1 18.24 6.53 17.54
CA MET A 1 17.11 5.89 16.80
C MET A 1 16.26 6.98 16.21
N LYS A 2 15.82 6.82 14.95
CA LYS A 2 15.01 7.84 14.24
C LYS A 2 13.50 7.73 14.50
N GLY A 3 13.06 6.77 15.30
CA GLY A 3 11.67 6.49 15.59
C GLY A 3 11.25 5.08 15.15
N ARG A 4 9.94 4.77 15.20
CA ARG A 4 9.37 3.45 14.95
C ARG A 4 8.48 3.46 13.70
N ALA A 5 8.75 2.56 12.75
CA ALA A 5 7.97 2.41 11.52
C ALA A 5 7.13 1.12 11.54
N LEU A 6 5.82 1.25 11.39
CA LEU A 6 4.88 0.16 11.21
C LEU A 6 4.68 -0.08 9.71
N VAL A 7 5.01 -1.28 9.23
CA VAL A 7 4.85 -1.67 7.81
C VAL A 7 3.89 -2.84 7.69
N THR A 8 2.75 -2.64 7.06
CA THR A 8 1.78 -3.71 6.78
C THR A 8 2.07 -4.36 5.43
N GLY A 9 1.84 -5.68 5.30
CA GLY A 9 2.20 -6.44 4.10
C GLY A 9 3.71 -6.54 3.90
N ALA A 10 4.47 -6.62 4.99
CA ALA A 10 5.94 -6.57 4.98
C ALA A 10 6.63 -7.85 4.49
N SER A 11 5.91 -8.97 4.34
CA SER A 11 6.52 -10.27 3.98
C SER A 11 6.93 -10.41 2.52
N SER A 12 6.53 -9.49 1.62
CA SER A 12 6.90 -9.55 0.20
C SER A 12 6.75 -8.20 -0.53
N GLY A 13 7.23 -8.15 -1.76
CA GLY A 13 7.01 -7.05 -2.70
C GLY A 13 7.42 -5.69 -2.19
N ILE A 14 6.56 -4.69 -2.40
CA ILE A 14 6.84 -3.29 -2.04
C ILE A 14 7.01 -3.13 -0.52
N GLY A 15 6.21 -3.83 0.29
CA GLY A 15 6.29 -3.76 1.75
C GLY A 15 7.62 -4.26 2.30
N LEU A 16 8.13 -5.38 1.77
CA LEU A 16 9.45 -5.92 2.08
C LEU A 16 10.56 -4.91 1.76
N GLU A 17 10.53 -4.33 0.57
CA GLU A 17 11.54 -3.36 0.15
C GLU A 17 11.47 -2.05 0.95
N LEU A 18 10.25 -1.60 1.33
CA LEU A 18 10.08 -0.46 2.24
C LEU A 18 10.63 -0.78 3.63
N ALA A 19 10.39 -1.97 4.18
CA ALA A 19 10.95 -2.39 5.48
C ALA A 19 12.48 -2.32 5.48
N LYS A 20 13.13 -2.82 4.42
CA LYS A 20 14.59 -2.71 4.24
C LYS A 20 15.08 -1.26 4.24
N LEU A 21 14.36 -0.36 3.55
CA LEU A 21 14.73 1.06 3.48
C LEU A 21 14.56 1.76 4.83
N PHE A 22 13.51 1.45 5.60
CA PHE A 22 13.33 2.00 6.93
C PHE A 22 14.39 1.48 7.90
N ALA A 23 14.74 0.18 7.87
CA ALA A 23 15.84 -0.37 8.67
C ALA A 23 17.18 0.32 8.35
N ALA A 24 17.52 0.44 7.06
CA ALA A 24 18.73 1.16 6.61
C ALA A 24 18.68 2.64 7.00
N GLY A 25 17.49 3.23 7.13
CA GLY A 25 17.27 4.58 7.63
C GLY A 25 17.40 4.72 9.16
N GLY A 26 17.62 3.62 9.92
CA GLY A 26 17.77 3.62 11.38
C GLY A 26 16.46 3.67 12.16
N TYR A 27 15.35 3.24 11.56
CA TYR A 27 14.04 3.08 12.22
C TYR A 27 13.92 1.71 12.86
N ASP A 28 13.41 1.63 14.06
CA ASP A 28 12.85 0.38 14.61
C ASP A 28 11.60 -0.01 13.83
N LEU A 29 11.36 -1.30 13.67
CA LEU A 29 10.31 -1.79 12.79
C LEU A 29 9.26 -2.61 13.52
N VAL A 30 8.00 -2.41 13.14
CA VAL A 30 6.92 -3.36 13.34
C VAL A 30 6.51 -3.90 11.98
N LEU A 31 6.75 -5.18 11.75
CA LEU A 31 6.49 -5.88 10.50
C LEU A 31 5.22 -6.68 10.64
N VAL A 32 4.19 -6.35 9.85
CA VAL A 32 2.89 -7.03 9.93
C VAL A 32 2.54 -7.71 8.61
N ALA A 33 2.29 -9.00 8.65
CA ALA A 33 1.75 -9.79 7.54
C ALA A 33 1.16 -11.11 8.08
N ARG A 34 0.59 -11.95 7.20
CA ARG A 34 0.03 -13.25 7.58
C ARG A 34 1.10 -14.32 7.79
N ARG A 35 2.20 -14.25 7.04
CA ARG A 35 3.27 -15.26 7.00
C ARG A 35 4.28 -15.02 8.10
N ARG A 36 4.18 -15.83 9.18
CA ARG A 36 5.00 -15.68 10.38
C ARG A 36 6.49 -15.89 10.09
N ASP A 37 6.81 -16.97 9.38
CA ASP A 37 8.20 -17.38 9.19
C ASP A 37 8.97 -16.39 8.32
N GLU A 38 8.36 -15.87 7.25
CA GLU A 38 8.98 -14.85 6.41
C GLU A 38 9.21 -13.53 7.17
N LEU A 39 8.27 -13.16 8.07
CA LEU A 39 8.47 -11.98 8.91
C LEU A 39 9.59 -12.18 9.93
N ALA A 40 9.71 -13.38 10.51
CA ALA A 40 10.76 -13.69 11.47
C ALA A 40 12.15 -13.67 10.82
N VAL A 41 12.29 -14.29 9.64
CA VAL A 41 13.53 -14.26 8.85
C VAL A 41 13.88 -12.82 8.45
N LEU A 42 12.92 -12.05 7.95
CA LEU A 42 13.15 -10.66 7.60
C LEU A 42 13.57 -9.83 8.80
N GLY A 43 12.88 -9.97 9.94
CA GLY A 43 13.18 -9.22 11.16
C GLY A 43 14.59 -9.51 11.68
N ALA A 44 15.01 -10.79 11.69
CA ALA A 44 16.35 -11.20 12.08
C ALA A 44 17.43 -10.59 11.17
N ASP A 45 17.25 -10.71 9.84
CA ASP A 45 18.19 -10.15 8.83
C ASP A 45 18.35 -8.62 9.00
N LEU A 46 17.21 -7.89 9.17
CA LEU A 46 17.26 -6.43 9.33
C LEU A 46 17.88 -6.01 10.66
N THR A 47 17.64 -6.74 11.74
CA THR A 47 18.25 -6.48 13.05
C THR A 47 19.75 -6.68 12.99
N GLU A 48 20.22 -7.77 12.39
CA GLU A 48 21.65 -8.07 12.24
C GLU A 48 22.38 -7.02 11.40
N ARG A 49 21.81 -6.68 10.23
CA ARG A 49 22.47 -5.75 9.26
C ARG A 49 22.43 -4.30 9.68
N HIS A 50 21.34 -3.85 10.31
CA HIS A 50 21.11 -2.43 10.56
C HIS A 50 21.11 -2.04 12.04
N ARG A 51 21.18 -3.01 12.96
CA ARG A 51 21.18 -2.80 14.43
C ARG A 51 19.93 -2.05 14.90
N VAL A 52 18.76 -2.34 14.29
CA VAL A 52 17.46 -1.81 14.65
C VAL A 52 16.62 -2.92 15.31
N ALA A 53 15.68 -2.56 16.18
CA ALA A 53 14.72 -3.51 16.72
C ALA A 53 13.65 -3.84 15.67
N CYS A 54 13.34 -5.14 15.50
CA CYS A 54 12.28 -5.60 14.59
C CYS A 54 11.30 -6.48 15.35
N GLU A 55 10.06 -6.02 15.47
CA GLU A 55 8.94 -6.79 16.00
C GLU A 55 8.12 -7.37 14.84
N ALA A 56 8.03 -8.71 14.77
CA ALA A 56 7.26 -9.42 13.76
C ALA A 56 5.89 -9.82 14.31
N ILE A 57 4.81 -9.32 13.72
CA ILE A 57 3.43 -9.60 14.12
C ILE A 57 2.72 -10.34 12.98
N ALA A 58 2.47 -11.64 13.18
CA ALA A 58 1.68 -12.43 12.24
C ALA A 58 0.18 -12.13 12.45
N MET A 59 -0.43 -11.41 11.50
CA MET A 59 -1.83 -10.99 11.59
C MET A 59 -2.49 -10.90 10.21
N ASP A 60 -3.74 -11.35 10.12
CA ASP A 60 -4.59 -11.11 8.96
C ASP A 60 -5.42 -9.82 9.17
N LEU A 61 -4.98 -8.74 8.57
CA LEU A 61 -5.68 -7.45 8.68
C LEU A 61 -7.04 -7.41 7.94
N ALA A 62 -7.38 -8.44 7.17
CA ALA A 62 -8.73 -8.58 6.60
C ALA A 62 -9.74 -9.18 7.61
N ALA A 63 -9.29 -9.66 8.77
CA ALA A 63 -10.17 -10.11 9.83
C ALA A 63 -10.80 -8.92 10.56
N SER A 64 -12.05 -9.10 11.01
CA SER A 64 -12.76 -8.07 11.77
C SER A 64 -12.02 -7.73 13.06
N GLY A 65 -11.89 -6.46 13.39
CA GLY A 65 -11.21 -5.97 14.60
C GLY A 65 -9.68 -6.12 14.61
N ALA A 66 -9.07 -6.66 13.53
CA ALA A 66 -7.64 -6.87 13.48
C ALA A 66 -6.83 -5.55 13.60
N ALA A 67 -7.29 -4.48 12.98
CA ALA A 67 -6.65 -3.16 13.08
C ALA A 67 -6.68 -2.62 14.52
N ALA A 68 -7.82 -2.77 15.21
CA ALA A 68 -7.94 -2.38 16.63
C ALA A 68 -7.04 -3.22 17.53
N THR A 69 -6.99 -4.54 17.30
CA THR A 69 -6.10 -5.46 18.03
C THR A 69 -4.63 -5.08 17.82
N LEU A 70 -4.22 -4.80 16.59
CA LEU A 70 -2.87 -4.34 16.28
C LEU A 70 -2.55 -3.02 17.01
N ALA A 71 -3.45 -2.04 16.93
CA ALA A 71 -3.24 -0.76 17.61
C ALA A 71 -3.12 -0.91 19.13
N GLN A 72 -3.89 -1.79 19.75
CA GLN A 72 -3.77 -2.11 21.18
C GLN A 72 -2.41 -2.74 21.52
N GLN A 73 -1.90 -3.65 20.68
CA GLN A 73 -0.57 -4.24 20.86
C GLN A 73 0.53 -3.16 20.79
N LEU A 74 0.44 -2.26 19.80
CA LEU A 74 1.38 -1.16 19.61
C LEU A 74 1.41 -0.20 20.81
N ASN A 75 0.26 0.05 21.43
CA ASN A 75 0.13 0.97 22.57
C ASN A 75 0.59 0.37 23.91
N ARG A 76 0.81 -0.95 24.00
CA ARG A 76 1.41 -1.58 25.20
C ARG A 76 2.88 -1.25 25.37
N GLY A 77 3.56 -0.84 24.30
CA GLY A 77 4.92 -0.31 24.36
C GLY A 77 4.95 1.20 24.61
N SER A 78 6.00 1.71 25.21
CA SER A 78 6.18 3.15 25.46
C SER A 78 6.49 3.96 24.19
N ALA A 79 6.87 3.32 23.09
CA ALA A 79 7.24 3.97 21.84
C ALA A 79 6.05 4.05 20.87
N GLY A 80 5.62 5.26 20.55
CA GLY A 80 4.60 5.51 19.53
C GLY A 80 5.07 5.12 18.12
N VAL A 81 4.14 5.08 17.17
CA VAL A 81 4.42 4.89 15.74
C VAL A 81 4.71 6.25 15.11
N ASP A 82 5.92 6.43 14.56
CA ASP A 82 6.32 7.67 13.88
C ASP A 82 6.09 7.60 12.37
N VAL A 83 6.12 6.39 11.82
CA VAL A 83 5.82 6.12 10.41
C VAL A 83 4.81 4.98 10.30
N LEU A 84 3.68 5.23 9.65
CA LEU A 84 2.70 4.21 9.28
C LEU A 84 2.76 3.96 7.78
N VAL A 85 3.00 2.70 7.38
CA VAL A 85 2.96 2.26 5.99
C VAL A 85 1.81 1.28 5.80
N ASN A 86 0.68 1.78 5.30
CA ASN A 86 -0.46 0.99 4.88
C ASN A 86 -0.20 0.43 3.47
N ASN A 87 0.51 -0.71 3.41
CA ASN A 87 0.86 -1.36 2.16
C ASN A 87 0.10 -2.68 1.95
N ALA A 88 -0.38 -3.33 3.00
CA ALA A 88 -1.15 -4.56 2.87
C ALA A 88 -2.36 -4.37 1.95
N GLY A 89 -2.53 -5.26 1.00
CA GLY A 89 -3.63 -5.21 0.06
C GLY A 89 -3.54 -6.33 -0.98
N PHE A 90 -4.67 -6.68 -1.58
CA PHE A 90 -4.72 -7.62 -2.69
C PHE A 90 -5.79 -7.21 -3.70
N GLY A 91 -5.73 -7.83 -4.87
CA GLY A 91 -6.72 -7.70 -5.93
C GLY A 91 -7.21 -9.08 -6.36
N ALA A 92 -8.33 -9.10 -7.08
CA ALA A 92 -8.85 -10.30 -7.73
C ALA A 92 -9.36 -9.94 -9.12
N LEU A 93 -9.02 -10.76 -10.11
CA LEU A 93 -9.49 -10.65 -11.49
C LEU A 93 -10.73 -11.54 -11.65
N GLY A 94 -11.82 -10.99 -12.18
CA GLY A 94 -13.06 -11.70 -12.46
C GLY A 94 -14.23 -10.74 -12.63
N GLU A 95 -15.34 -11.26 -13.14
CA GLU A 95 -16.60 -10.53 -13.21
C GLU A 95 -17.23 -10.44 -11.82
N VAL A 96 -17.76 -9.29 -11.46
CA VAL A 96 -18.39 -9.08 -10.15
C VAL A 96 -19.55 -10.06 -9.91
N ALA A 97 -20.27 -10.40 -10.96
CA ALA A 97 -21.43 -11.31 -10.89
C ALA A 97 -21.06 -12.75 -10.45
N THR A 98 -19.81 -13.18 -10.70
CA THR A 98 -19.35 -14.55 -10.39
C THR A 98 -18.25 -14.58 -9.35
N MET A 99 -17.78 -13.42 -8.88
CA MET A 99 -16.75 -13.35 -7.85
C MET A 99 -17.30 -13.80 -6.49
N ASP A 100 -16.56 -14.63 -5.80
CA ASP A 100 -16.90 -15.04 -4.44
C ASP A 100 -17.09 -13.82 -3.52
N VAL A 101 -18.22 -13.78 -2.82
CA VAL A 101 -18.61 -12.64 -1.96
C VAL A 101 -17.61 -12.43 -0.82
N GLU A 102 -17.04 -13.50 -0.27
CA GLU A 102 -16.04 -13.38 0.79
C GLU A 102 -14.74 -12.77 0.27
N THR A 103 -14.32 -13.09 -0.94
CA THR A 103 -13.19 -12.44 -1.61
C THR A 103 -13.43 -10.94 -1.76
N VAL A 104 -14.63 -10.53 -2.15
CA VAL A 104 -15.02 -9.10 -2.27
C VAL A 104 -14.95 -8.41 -0.90
N ARG A 105 -15.55 -9.01 0.13
CA ARG A 105 -15.55 -8.47 1.51
C ARG A 105 -14.13 -8.30 2.05
N ARG A 106 -13.31 -9.34 1.94
CA ARG A 106 -11.92 -9.32 2.40
C ARG A 106 -11.07 -8.29 1.67
N MET A 107 -11.30 -8.10 0.37
CA MET A 107 -10.61 -7.08 -0.43
C MET A 107 -10.95 -5.67 0.07
N ILE A 108 -12.24 -5.38 0.27
CA ILE A 108 -12.69 -4.09 0.80
C ILE A 108 -12.16 -3.90 2.23
N GLN A 109 -12.29 -4.92 3.09
CA GLN A 109 -11.85 -4.84 4.47
C GLN A 109 -10.34 -4.59 4.57
N LEU A 110 -9.51 -5.27 3.78
CA LEU A 110 -8.07 -5.07 3.83
C LEU A 110 -7.64 -3.75 3.20
N ASN A 111 -8.09 -3.50 1.95
CA ASN A 111 -7.60 -2.37 1.16
C ASN A 111 -8.16 -1.01 1.64
N VAL A 112 -9.33 -1.00 2.27
CA VAL A 112 -10.05 0.21 2.72
C VAL A 112 -10.22 0.21 4.23
N GLY A 113 -10.92 -0.77 4.80
CA GLY A 113 -11.27 -0.81 6.21
C GLY A 113 -10.06 -0.76 7.13
N ALA A 114 -9.16 -1.73 7.01
CA ALA A 114 -7.97 -1.83 7.86
C ALA A 114 -7.04 -0.62 7.70
N LEU A 115 -6.84 -0.14 6.47
CA LEU A 115 -6.04 1.06 6.18
C LEU A 115 -6.61 2.29 6.90
N THR A 116 -7.91 2.52 6.77
CA THR A 116 -8.60 3.67 7.36
C THR A 116 -8.59 3.59 8.88
N GLU A 117 -8.90 2.41 9.44
CA GLU A 117 -8.95 2.18 10.87
C GLU A 117 -7.56 2.32 11.51
N LEU A 118 -6.50 1.71 10.95
CA LEU A 118 -5.13 1.87 11.43
C LEU A 118 -4.69 3.34 11.39
N THR A 119 -4.98 4.04 10.30
CA THR A 119 -4.69 5.47 10.17
C THR A 119 -5.38 6.24 11.30
N ARG A 120 -6.68 6.01 11.52
CA ARG A 120 -7.46 6.69 12.58
C ARG A 120 -6.93 6.40 13.99
N LEU A 121 -6.48 5.16 14.23
CA LEU A 121 -6.01 4.74 15.55
C LEU A 121 -4.59 5.23 15.89
N VAL A 122 -3.72 5.38 14.88
CA VAL A 122 -2.33 5.84 15.05
C VAL A 122 -2.21 7.37 15.03
N LEU A 123 -3.05 8.04 14.24
CA LEU A 123 -2.98 9.48 14.01
C LEU A 123 -3.02 10.36 15.27
N PRO A 124 -3.87 10.11 16.29
CA PRO A 124 -3.90 10.95 17.50
C PRO A 124 -2.56 11.00 18.24
N GLY A 125 -1.83 9.88 18.30
CA GLY A 125 -0.50 9.84 18.87
C GLY A 125 0.54 10.65 18.07
N MET A 126 0.46 10.64 16.75
CA MET A 126 1.31 11.48 15.89
C MET A 126 1.00 12.97 16.09
N LEU A 127 -0.27 13.33 16.14
CA LEU A 127 -0.71 14.72 16.37
C LEU A 127 -0.27 15.23 17.74
N ALA A 128 -0.40 14.43 18.79
CA ALA A 128 0.03 14.80 20.14
C ALA A 128 1.55 15.05 20.22
N ARG A 129 2.35 14.36 19.40
CA ARG A 129 3.79 14.58 19.33
C ARG A 129 4.19 15.69 18.34
N GLY A 130 3.27 16.21 17.54
CA GLY A 130 3.52 17.21 16.50
C GLY A 130 4.38 16.69 15.33
N HIS A 131 4.52 15.37 15.17
CA HIS A 131 5.26 14.76 14.06
C HIS A 131 4.77 13.37 13.75
N GLY A 132 4.82 13.01 12.48
CA GLY A 132 4.45 11.69 11.98
C GLY A 132 4.45 11.63 10.46
N ARG A 133 4.55 10.42 9.91
CA ARG A 133 4.47 10.18 8.47
C ARG A 133 3.55 9.01 8.18
N ILE A 134 2.62 9.20 7.27
CA ILE A 134 1.72 8.14 6.81
C ILE A 134 1.94 7.90 5.32
N MET A 135 2.23 6.67 4.94
CA MET A 135 2.24 6.24 3.54
C MET A 135 1.08 5.29 3.29
N ASN A 136 0.21 5.65 2.36
CA ASN A 136 -0.85 4.77 1.87
C ASN A 136 -0.48 4.27 0.47
N VAL A 137 -0.37 2.94 0.30
CA VAL A 137 -0.04 2.34 -0.99
C VAL A 137 -1.33 2.11 -1.78
N ALA A 138 -1.57 3.01 -2.72
CA ALA A 138 -2.64 2.92 -3.71
C ALA A 138 -2.20 2.12 -4.95
N SER A 139 -2.48 2.61 -6.13
CA SER A 139 -2.05 2.10 -7.44
C SER A 139 -2.44 3.11 -8.52
N THR A 140 -1.81 3.08 -9.68
CA THR A 140 -2.33 3.77 -10.88
C THR A 140 -3.73 3.27 -11.29
N ALA A 141 -4.12 2.09 -10.84
CA ALA A 141 -5.50 1.57 -10.96
C ALA A 141 -6.55 2.49 -10.30
N GLY A 142 -6.17 3.27 -9.29
CA GLY A 142 -7.08 4.21 -8.64
C GLY A 142 -7.47 5.44 -9.48
N PHE A 143 -6.79 5.69 -10.59
CA PHE A 143 -7.12 6.80 -11.49
C PHE A 143 -8.17 6.46 -12.55
N VAL A 144 -8.45 5.18 -12.77
CA VAL A 144 -9.33 4.70 -13.84
C VAL A 144 -10.34 3.67 -13.34
N PRO A 145 -11.53 3.55 -13.94
CA PRO A 145 -12.38 2.39 -13.71
C PRO A 145 -11.79 1.15 -14.41
N GLY A 146 -11.75 0.00 -13.70
CA GLY A 146 -11.15 -1.25 -14.19
C GLY A 146 -12.16 -2.38 -14.34
N PRO A 147 -12.77 -2.60 -15.54
CA PRO A 147 -13.57 -3.78 -15.79
C PRO A 147 -12.81 -5.07 -15.47
N PHE A 148 -13.48 -6.09 -14.94
CA PHE A 148 -12.92 -7.36 -14.43
C PHE A 148 -12.05 -7.25 -13.15
N MET A 149 -11.78 -6.04 -12.68
CA MET A 149 -11.15 -5.75 -11.39
C MET A 149 -11.87 -4.59 -10.68
N ALA A 150 -13.16 -4.44 -10.88
CA ALA A 150 -13.93 -3.26 -10.48
C ALA A 150 -13.77 -2.94 -8.99
N VAL A 151 -13.85 -3.95 -8.11
CA VAL A 151 -13.70 -3.76 -6.66
C VAL A 151 -12.29 -3.28 -6.31
N TYR A 152 -11.25 -3.91 -6.85
CA TYR A 152 -9.87 -3.49 -6.59
C TYR A 152 -9.61 -2.04 -7.01
N TYR A 153 -10.00 -1.67 -8.23
CA TYR A 153 -9.84 -0.31 -8.76
C TYR A 153 -10.58 0.72 -7.88
N ALA A 154 -11.81 0.40 -7.48
CA ALA A 154 -12.59 1.24 -6.56
C ALA A 154 -11.90 1.39 -5.20
N THR A 155 -11.33 0.31 -4.62
CA THR A 155 -10.57 0.42 -3.36
C THR A 155 -9.33 1.31 -3.51
N LYS A 156 -8.63 1.26 -4.65
CA LYS A 156 -7.45 2.10 -4.89
C LYS A 156 -7.81 3.56 -5.17
N ALA A 157 -8.96 3.82 -5.80
CA ALA A 157 -9.52 5.17 -5.94
C ALA A 157 -9.88 5.78 -4.57
N TYR A 158 -10.50 4.98 -3.68
CA TYR A 158 -10.75 5.38 -2.29
C TYR A 158 -9.44 5.79 -1.59
N VAL A 159 -8.39 4.96 -1.68
CA VAL A 159 -7.11 5.24 -1.01
C VAL A 159 -6.48 6.54 -1.50
N ILE A 160 -6.57 6.84 -2.80
CA ILE A 160 -6.08 8.12 -3.35
C ILE A 160 -6.86 9.28 -2.75
N SER A 161 -8.20 9.27 -2.88
CA SER A 161 -9.06 10.35 -2.40
C SER A 161 -8.94 10.57 -0.90
N PHE A 162 -8.95 9.49 -0.11
CA PHE A 162 -8.76 9.53 1.34
C PHE A 162 -7.41 10.16 1.73
N SER A 163 -6.33 9.76 1.04
CA SER A 163 -4.99 10.25 1.35
C SER A 163 -4.81 11.73 1.02
N GLU A 164 -5.36 12.19 -0.10
CA GLU A 164 -5.29 13.60 -0.49
C GLU A 164 -6.10 14.50 0.45
N ALA A 165 -7.31 14.07 0.84
CA ALA A 165 -8.13 14.78 1.81
C ALA A 165 -7.44 14.86 3.16
N LEU A 166 -6.95 13.73 3.68
CA LEU A 166 -6.26 13.66 4.96
C LEU A 166 -4.97 14.49 4.98
N ALA A 167 -4.22 14.54 3.87
CA ALA A 167 -3.04 15.38 3.75
C ALA A 167 -3.37 16.87 3.88
N GLU A 168 -4.54 17.29 3.41
CA GLU A 168 -5.02 18.67 3.54
C GLU A 168 -5.52 18.97 4.96
N GLU A 169 -6.27 18.05 5.58
CA GLU A 169 -6.73 18.17 6.97
C GLU A 169 -5.56 18.33 7.96
N LEU A 170 -4.43 17.66 7.67
CA LEU A 170 -3.25 17.66 8.54
C LEU A 170 -2.26 18.77 8.25
N ARG A 171 -2.60 19.71 7.38
CA ARG A 171 -1.71 20.84 7.04
C ARG A 171 -1.34 21.65 8.30
N GLY A 172 -0.04 21.84 8.52
CA GLY A 172 0.49 22.59 9.66
C GLY A 172 0.58 21.80 10.97
N SER A 173 0.11 20.54 11.02
CA SER A 173 0.13 19.72 12.25
C SER A 173 1.49 19.07 12.51
N GLY A 174 2.43 19.11 11.58
CA GLY A 174 3.69 18.34 11.64
C GLY A 174 3.56 16.89 11.16
N VAL A 175 2.33 16.41 10.88
CA VAL A 175 2.09 15.08 10.30
C VAL A 175 1.89 15.18 8.80
N THR A 176 2.54 14.29 8.03
CA THR A 176 2.44 14.28 6.57
C THR A 176 1.83 12.98 6.06
N VAL A 177 1.07 13.07 4.97
CA VAL A 177 0.48 11.91 4.28
C VAL A 177 1.00 11.85 2.86
N THR A 178 1.48 10.69 2.46
CA THR A 178 1.96 10.40 1.11
C THR A 178 1.16 9.23 0.53
N VAL A 179 0.50 9.43 -0.60
CA VAL A 179 -0.06 8.32 -1.37
C VAL A 179 0.95 7.86 -2.41
N LEU A 180 1.32 6.58 -2.35
CA LEU A 180 2.16 5.92 -3.35
C LEU A 180 1.27 5.22 -4.35
N CYS A 181 1.37 5.59 -5.63
CA CYS A 181 0.57 5.06 -6.74
C CYS A 181 1.47 4.27 -7.73
N PRO A 182 1.87 3.03 -7.42
CA PRO A 182 2.64 2.23 -8.35
C PRO A 182 1.84 1.92 -9.61
N GLY A 183 2.53 1.84 -10.75
CA GLY A 183 2.05 1.12 -11.92
C GLY A 183 2.17 -0.40 -11.75
N PRO A 184 2.01 -1.18 -12.82
CA PRO A 184 2.25 -2.62 -12.79
C PRO A 184 3.66 -2.91 -12.25
N THR A 185 3.74 -3.70 -11.17
CA THR A 185 4.99 -3.96 -10.44
C THR A 185 5.15 -5.46 -10.24
N ARG A 186 6.30 -6.03 -10.58
CA ARG A 186 6.60 -7.46 -10.38
C ARG A 186 6.66 -7.77 -8.88
N THR A 187 5.66 -8.47 -8.39
CA THR A 187 5.50 -8.89 -7.00
C THR A 187 4.65 -10.17 -6.95
N GLU A 188 4.47 -10.76 -5.80
CA GLU A 188 3.51 -11.87 -5.61
C GLU A 188 2.04 -11.44 -5.82
N PHE A 189 1.76 -10.14 -5.90
CA PHE A 189 0.40 -9.63 -6.13
C PHE A 189 -0.23 -10.22 -7.40
N GLN A 190 0.53 -10.41 -8.48
CA GLN A 190 0.00 -10.94 -9.74
C GLN A 190 -0.47 -12.40 -9.61
N SER A 191 0.27 -13.21 -8.84
CA SER A 191 -0.13 -14.61 -8.58
C SER A 191 -1.39 -14.66 -7.71
N VAL A 192 -1.45 -13.85 -6.66
CA VAL A 192 -2.63 -13.73 -5.79
C VAL A 192 -3.86 -13.23 -6.55
N ALA A 193 -3.69 -12.24 -7.41
CA ALA A 193 -4.77 -11.66 -8.22
C ALA A 193 -5.13 -12.51 -9.46
N LYS A 194 -4.42 -13.63 -9.70
CA LYS A 194 -4.56 -14.47 -10.92
C LYS A 194 -4.38 -13.68 -12.23
N MET A 195 -3.49 -12.68 -12.22
CA MET A 195 -3.25 -11.76 -13.34
C MET A 195 -2.12 -12.19 -14.28
N GLY A 196 -1.52 -13.37 -14.11
CA GLY A 196 -0.32 -13.80 -14.87
C GLY A 196 -0.49 -13.75 -16.40
N SER A 197 -1.72 -13.89 -16.91
CA SER A 197 -2.07 -13.80 -18.34
C SER A 197 -2.56 -12.42 -18.78
N ALA A 198 -2.69 -11.43 -17.88
CA ALA A 198 -3.20 -10.11 -18.25
C ALA A 198 -2.23 -9.37 -19.17
N ARG A 199 -2.75 -8.77 -20.24
CA ARG A 199 -1.96 -7.98 -21.21
C ARG A 199 -1.16 -6.87 -20.52
N LEU A 200 -1.70 -6.30 -19.48
CA LEU A 200 -1.07 -5.26 -18.67
C LEU A 200 0.34 -5.64 -18.19
N MET A 201 0.56 -6.92 -17.85
CA MET A 201 1.85 -7.41 -17.36
C MET A 201 2.90 -7.61 -18.46
N LYS A 202 2.48 -7.56 -19.72
CA LYS A 202 3.36 -7.66 -20.90
C LYS A 202 3.77 -6.29 -21.47
N LEU A 203 3.23 -5.19 -20.89
CA LEU A 203 3.54 -3.84 -21.35
C LEU A 203 4.94 -3.41 -20.93
N PRO A 204 5.62 -2.58 -21.75
CA PRO A 204 6.80 -1.87 -21.30
C PRO A 204 6.45 -0.95 -20.12
N GLY A 205 7.35 -0.86 -19.13
CA GLY A 205 7.13 -0.02 -17.94
C GLY A 205 6.67 -0.77 -16.69
N VAL A 206 6.55 -2.11 -16.76
CA VAL A 206 6.43 -2.93 -15.55
C VAL A 206 7.70 -2.79 -14.70
N MET A 207 7.57 -2.32 -13.48
CA MET A 207 8.70 -2.05 -12.59
C MET A 207 8.93 -3.19 -11.59
N ASP A 208 10.13 -3.28 -11.05
CA ASP A 208 10.40 -4.14 -9.89
C ASP A 208 10.02 -3.41 -8.58
N ALA A 209 9.83 -4.18 -7.49
CA ALA A 209 9.40 -3.63 -6.20
C ALA A 209 10.43 -2.64 -5.60
N ALA A 210 11.72 -2.91 -5.73
CA ALA A 210 12.77 -2.10 -5.12
C ALA A 210 12.84 -0.66 -5.66
N PRO A 211 12.83 -0.38 -6.99
CA PRO A 211 12.72 1.00 -7.50
C PRO A 211 11.45 1.72 -7.05
N VAL A 212 10.31 1.02 -6.99
CA VAL A 212 9.04 1.58 -6.53
C VAL A 212 9.13 1.98 -5.06
N ALA A 213 9.65 1.09 -4.21
CA ALA A 213 9.85 1.34 -2.79
C ALA A 213 10.81 2.51 -2.55
N ARG A 214 11.92 2.60 -3.29
CA ARG A 214 12.86 3.75 -3.19
C ARG A 214 12.17 5.06 -3.52
N ALA A 215 11.38 5.11 -4.61
CA ALA A 215 10.65 6.33 -4.97
C ALA A 215 9.61 6.71 -3.89
N GLY A 216 8.88 5.72 -3.36
CA GLY A 216 7.93 5.91 -2.27
C GLY A 216 8.59 6.44 -1.00
N TYR A 217 9.67 5.79 -0.55
CA TYR A 217 10.44 6.19 0.62
C TYR A 217 10.97 7.62 0.49
N ALA A 218 11.61 7.94 -0.62
CA ALA A 218 12.13 9.29 -0.87
C ALA A 218 11.00 10.34 -0.88
N GLY A 219 9.85 10.01 -1.47
CA GLY A 219 8.69 10.89 -1.49
C GLY A 219 8.09 11.11 -0.09
N LEU A 220 7.98 10.05 0.71
CA LEU A 220 7.51 10.13 2.09
C LEU A 220 8.44 11.00 2.95
N MET A 221 9.76 10.78 2.85
CA MET A 221 10.73 11.58 3.60
C MET A 221 10.72 13.04 3.21
N ALA A 222 10.43 13.36 1.94
CA ALA A 222 10.27 14.71 1.42
C ALA A 222 8.87 15.32 1.67
N GLY A 223 7.96 14.62 2.35
CA GLY A 223 6.59 15.10 2.61
C GLY A 223 5.73 15.29 1.34
N LYS A 224 6.03 14.57 0.25
CA LYS A 224 5.25 14.67 -1.00
C LYS A 224 3.87 14.05 -0.79
N ARG A 225 2.80 14.75 -1.20
CA ARG A 225 1.42 14.25 -1.10
C ARG A 225 1.18 13.02 -1.97
N MET A 226 1.72 13.01 -3.20
CA MET A 226 1.55 11.91 -4.14
C MET A 226 2.88 11.53 -4.80
N VAL A 227 3.12 10.24 -4.94
CA VAL A 227 4.26 9.66 -5.65
C VAL A 227 3.76 8.64 -6.66
N VAL A 228 4.02 8.89 -7.94
CA VAL A 228 3.72 7.96 -9.05
C VAL A 228 5.06 7.55 -9.66
N PRO A 229 5.59 6.35 -9.33
CA PRO A 229 6.88 5.89 -9.85
C PRO A 229 6.81 5.57 -11.35
N GLY A 230 7.87 5.95 -12.07
CA GLY A 230 7.99 5.75 -13.51
C GLY A 230 7.36 6.88 -14.33
N PHE A 231 8.09 7.33 -15.37
CA PHE A 231 7.67 8.47 -16.18
C PHE A 231 6.32 8.22 -16.87
N MET A 232 6.16 7.07 -17.51
CA MET A 232 4.90 6.72 -18.21
C MET A 232 3.71 6.66 -17.24
N ASN A 233 3.91 6.09 -16.06
CA ASN A 233 2.87 6.03 -15.03
C ASN A 233 2.47 7.43 -14.53
N ARG A 234 3.43 8.34 -14.43
CA ARG A 234 3.22 9.72 -13.99
C ARG A 234 2.38 10.53 -14.97
N MET A 235 2.44 10.22 -16.26
CA MET A 235 1.62 10.89 -17.28
C MET A 235 0.15 10.43 -17.25
N LEU A 236 -0.13 9.23 -16.72
CA LEU A 236 -1.45 8.61 -16.75
C LEU A 236 -2.57 9.49 -16.13
N PRO A 237 -2.43 10.05 -14.91
CA PRO A 237 -3.46 10.92 -14.32
C PRO A 237 -3.76 12.15 -15.19
N PHE A 238 -2.74 12.71 -15.84
CA PHE A 238 -2.88 13.84 -16.76
C PHE A 238 -3.69 13.46 -17.99
N VAL A 239 -3.32 12.39 -18.68
CA VAL A 239 -4.01 11.92 -19.89
C VAL A 239 -5.48 11.60 -19.57
N ILE A 240 -5.74 10.93 -18.46
CA ILE A 240 -7.10 10.55 -18.07
C ILE A 240 -7.98 11.77 -17.78
N ARG A 241 -7.41 12.82 -17.17
CA ARG A 241 -8.15 14.04 -16.82
C ARG A 241 -8.81 14.70 -18.03
N PHE A 242 -8.18 14.60 -19.20
CA PHE A 242 -8.67 15.20 -20.46
C PHE A 242 -9.34 14.17 -21.38
N SER A 243 -9.44 12.91 -20.97
CA SER A 243 -10.03 11.86 -21.80
C SER A 243 -11.52 11.67 -21.50
N PRO A 244 -12.39 11.45 -22.51
CA PRO A 244 -13.78 11.09 -22.28
C PRO A 244 -13.88 9.82 -21.44
N ARG A 245 -14.67 9.86 -20.37
CA ARG A 245 -14.75 8.79 -19.37
C ARG A 245 -15.11 7.43 -19.98
N GLY A 246 -16.03 7.41 -20.96
CA GLY A 246 -16.40 6.19 -21.68
C GLY A 246 -15.25 5.55 -22.46
N LEU A 247 -14.36 6.37 -23.05
CA LEU A 247 -13.18 5.88 -23.74
C LEU A 247 -12.19 5.24 -22.75
N VAL A 248 -11.95 5.89 -21.60
CA VAL A 248 -11.08 5.37 -20.55
C VAL A 248 -11.54 3.98 -20.08
N VAL A 249 -12.85 3.78 -19.85
CA VAL A 249 -13.42 2.47 -19.45
C VAL A 249 -13.16 1.42 -20.52
N ARG A 250 -13.41 1.73 -21.81
CA ARG A 250 -13.22 0.77 -22.91
C ARG A 250 -11.76 0.37 -23.06
N VAL A 251 -10.84 1.32 -23.01
CA VAL A 251 -9.39 1.07 -23.07
C VAL A 251 -8.94 0.23 -21.87
N SER A 252 -9.37 0.59 -20.65
CA SER A 252 -9.05 -0.18 -19.44
C SER A 252 -9.53 -1.63 -19.54
N ARG A 253 -10.72 -1.88 -20.12
CA ARG A 253 -11.24 -3.23 -20.36
C ARG A 253 -10.29 -4.06 -21.22
N ILE A 254 -9.75 -3.49 -22.32
CA ILE A 254 -8.84 -4.19 -23.24
C ILE A 254 -7.56 -4.65 -22.50
N PHE A 255 -7.02 -3.81 -21.63
CA PHE A 255 -5.80 -4.14 -20.87
C PHE A 255 -6.02 -5.20 -19.78
N GLN A 256 -7.24 -5.30 -19.25
CA GLN A 256 -7.58 -6.30 -18.23
C GLN A 256 -7.99 -7.66 -18.81
N GLN A 257 -8.38 -7.70 -20.06
CA GLN A 257 -8.69 -8.98 -20.71
C GLN A 257 -7.44 -9.85 -20.79
N SER A 258 -7.56 -11.10 -20.32
CA SER A 258 -6.51 -12.10 -20.54
C SER A 258 -6.28 -12.30 -22.04
N VAL A 259 -5.04 -12.52 -22.42
CA VAL A 259 -4.73 -13.06 -23.75
C VAL A 259 -5.31 -14.48 -23.74
N ARG A 260 -6.48 -14.68 -24.34
CA ARG A 260 -6.95 -16.02 -24.66
C ARG A 260 -5.93 -16.60 -25.62
N GLY A 261 -5.14 -17.59 -25.16
CA GLY A 261 -4.33 -18.44 -25.99
C GLY A 261 -5.22 -19.43 -26.70
#